data_e1c72f3eb734646c3b1fb65fe42fec64
#
_entry.id   e1c72f3eb734646c3b1fb65fe42fec64
#
_cell.length_a   1.000
_cell.length_b   1.000
_cell.length_c   1.000
_cell.angle_alpha   90.00
_cell.angle_beta   90.00
_cell.angle_gamma   90.00
#
_symmetry.space_group_name_H-M   'P 1'
#
loop_
_entity.id
_entity.type
_entity.pdbx_description
1 polymer ?
#
loop_
_entity_poly.entity_id
_entity_poly.type
_entity_poly.pdbx_seq_one_letter_code
_entity_poly.pdbx_strand_id
1 'polypeptide(L)'
;MNFSALKHVRSEKDPYTLMRLIDANIINTYKTLMLAKKTNVKKYFSVSTDKAASPINLMGASKRVMEMILGEFSNHINTSSARFGNVAFSNGSLLHGMVNRFYNKQPFVAPKDVMRYFLTSTEAAKLSILSTFSGKNGELFIPKIELKKIEKSFPEIAKNFLKYNGYEMHICTSEDEARNNIEALLKKKKWPCYLFDTDTDGEKLEEIFIGNEEKTIKNKFDSLQIIDIKNLTNL
;
A
#
# COMPACT_ATOMS: atom_id res chain seq x y z
N MET A 1 0.97 -6.07 -18.01
CA MET A 1 0.85 -5.75 -16.57
C MET A 1 0.77 -4.23 -16.40
N ASN A 2 -0.19 -3.75 -15.63
CA ASN A 2 -0.37 -2.33 -15.30
C ASN A 2 -0.01 -2.07 -13.83
N PHE A 3 1.03 -1.29 -13.60
CA PHE A 3 1.48 -0.84 -12.27
C PHE A 3 1.25 0.67 -12.07
N SER A 4 0.58 1.34 -13.01
CA SER A 4 0.25 2.76 -12.86
C SER A 4 -0.71 2.94 -11.70
N ALA A 5 -0.31 3.75 -10.72
CA ALA A 5 -1.16 4.10 -9.60
C ALA A 5 -0.69 5.39 -8.93
N LEU A 6 -1.62 6.20 -8.45
CA LEU A 6 -1.38 7.20 -7.42
C LEU A 6 -1.89 6.65 -6.10
N LYS A 7 -1.04 6.67 -5.06
CA LYS A 7 -1.24 5.93 -3.81
C LYS A 7 -1.24 6.79 -2.55
N HIS A 8 -1.03 8.09 -2.65
CA HIS A 8 -0.85 8.97 -1.49
C HIS A 8 -2.19 9.48 -0.97
N VAL A 9 -2.63 9.02 0.19
CA VAL A 9 -3.89 9.43 0.83
C VAL A 9 -3.90 10.93 1.16
N ARG A 10 -2.79 11.47 1.70
CA ARG A 10 -2.69 12.91 2.03
C ARG A 10 -2.90 13.84 0.83
N SER A 11 -2.66 13.34 -0.37
CA SER A 11 -2.84 14.11 -1.61
C SER A 11 -4.31 14.39 -1.96
N GLU A 12 -5.26 13.74 -1.30
CA GLU A 12 -6.70 13.96 -1.51
C GLU A 12 -7.18 15.35 -1.07
N LYS A 13 -6.40 16.04 -0.23
CA LYS A 13 -6.69 17.42 0.20
C LYS A 13 -6.49 18.46 -0.92
N ASP A 14 -5.71 18.12 -1.96
CA ASP A 14 -5.48 18.96 -3.12
C ASP A 14 -6.36 18.54 -4.31
N PRO A 15 -7.26 19.40 -4.83
CA PRO A 15 -8.18 19.05 -5.91
C PRO A 15 -7.51 18.56 -7.19
N TYR A 16 -6.37 19.15 -7.57
CA TYR A 16 -5.65 18.75 -8.78
C TYR A 16 -5.01 17.37 -8.62
N THR A 17 -4.46 17.08 -7.44
CA THR A 17 -3.92 15.77 -7.14
C THR A 17 -5.02 14.72 -7.07
N LEU A 18 -6.20 15.06 -6.55
CA LEU A 18 -7.37 14.20 -6.56
C LEU A 18 -7.81 13.85 -7.98
N MET A 19 -7.92 14.85 -8.86
CA MET A 19 -8.26 14.61 -10.28
C MET A 19 -7.24 13.68 -10.95
N ARG A 20 -5.94 13.90 -10.70
CA ARG A 20 -4.87 13.02 -11.23
C ARG A 20 -4.95 11.60 -10.66
N LEU A 21 -5.38 11.45 -9.40
CA LEU A 21 -5.59 10.14 -8.78
C LEU A 21 -6.73 9.39 -9.49
N ILE A 22 -7.86 10.04 -9.75
CA ILE A 22 -8.97 9.47 -10.52
C ILE A 22 -8.52 9.12 -11.94
N ASP A 23 -7.82 10.02 -12.61
CA ASP A 23 -7.31 9.76 -13.96
C ASP A 23 -6.35 8.56 -13.99
N ALA A 24 -5.37 8.51 -13.08
CA ALA A 24 -4.40 7.43 -13.04
C ALA A 24 -5.00 6.08 -12.65
N ASN A 25 -5.82 6.04 -11.60
CA ASN A 25 -6.31 4.78 -11.05
C ASN A 25 -7.55 4.23 -11.79
N ILE A 26 -8.43 5.09 -12.30
CA ILE A 26 -9.69 4.71 -12.94
C ILE A 26 -9.60 4.87 -14.45
N ILE A 27 -9.44 6.11 -14.93
CA ILE A 27 -9.56 6.42 -16.36
C ILE A 27 -8.47 5.73 -17.19
N ASN A 28 -7.22 5.78 -16.73
CA ASN A 28 -6.11 5.12 -17.44
C ASN A 28 -6.23 3.60 -17.41
N THR A 29 -6.75 3.01 -16.32
CA THR A 29 -7.02 1.58 -16.28
C THR A 29 -8.09 1.21 -17.31
N TYR A 30 -9.18 1.96 -17.40
CA TYR A 30 -10.22 1.75 -18.41
C TYR A 30 -9.67 1.89 -19.84
N LYS A 31 -8.94 2.99 -20.13
CA LYS A 31 -8.34 3.23 -21.45
C LYS A 31 -7.39 2.10 -21.87
N THR A 32 -6.53 1.64 -20.95
CA THR A 32 -5.57 0.56 -21.23
C THR A 32 -6.26 -0.80 -21.39
N LEU A 33 -7.37 -1.07 -20.67
CA LEU A 33 -8.21 -2.26 -20.90
C LEU A 33 -8.91 -2.22 -22.25
N MET A 34 -9.47 -1.08 -22.65
CA MET A 34 -10.05 -0.88 -23.99
C MET A 34 -9.03 -1.15 -25.08
N LEU A 35 -7.81 -0.64 -24.91
CA LEU A 35 -6.72 -0.88 -25.86
C LEU A 35 -6.33 -2.36 -25.88
N ALA A 36 -6.19 -2.99 -24.71
CA ALA A 36 -5.88 -4.41 -24.59
C ALA A 36 -6.93 -5.29 -25.26
N LYS A 37 -8.23 -4.97 -25.11
CA LYS A 37 -9.32 -5.63 -25.84
C LYS A 37 -9.18 -5.46 -27.35
N LYS A 38 -8.93 -4.23 -27.83
CA LYS A 38 -8.78 -3.93 -29.27
C LYS A 38 -7.59 -4.63 -29.89
N THR A 39 -6.51 -4.84 -29.15
CA THR A 39 -5.26 -5.47 -29.63
C THR A 39 -5.17 -6.97 -29.31
N ASN A 40 -6.29 -7.59 -28.87
CA ASN A 40 -6.37 -9.02 -28.55
C ASN A 40 -5.30 -9.48 -27.54
N VAL A 41 -5.01 -8.67 -26.52
CA VAL A 41 -4.13 -9.05 -25.40
C VAL A 41 -4.73 -10.25 -24.68
N LYS A 42 -3.95 -11.32 -24.50
CA LYS A 42 -4.41 -12.57 -23.90
C LYS A 42 -4.75 -12.43 -22.41
N LYS A 43 -4.04 -11.57 -21.69
CA LYS A 43 -4.20 -11.40 -20.25
C LYS A 43 -3.80 -10.01 -19.80
N TYR A 44 -4.58 -9.45 -18.89
CA TYR A 44 -4.34 -8.14 -18.29
C TYR A 44 -4.26 -8.26 -16.77
N PHE A 45 -3.21 -7.72 -16.17
CA PHE A 45 -3.04 -7.62 -14.73
C PHE A 45 -2.96 -6.14 -14.32
N SER A 46 -3.62 -5.78 -13.23
CA SER A 46 -3.45 -4.48 -12.58
C SER A 46 -3.25 -4.63 -11.08
N VAL A 47 -2.30 -3.87 -10.54
CA VAL A 47 -2.03 -3.86 -9.09
C VAL A 47 -3.16 -3.19 -8.32
N SER A 48 -3.54 -3.78 -7.19
CA SER A 48 -4.49 -3.20 -6.23
C SER A 48 -3.87 -3.06 -4.82
N THR A 49 -4.68 -2.76 -3.84
CA THR A 49 -4.27 -2.47 -2.46
C THR A 49 -5.30 -2.98 -1.47
N ASP A 50 -4.87 -3.27 -0.23
CA ASP A 50 -5.71 -3.53 0.95
C ASP A 50 -6.79 -2.47 1.14
N LYS A 51 -6.50 -1.20 0.80
CA LYS A 51 -7.41 -0.08 0.96
C LYS A 51 -8.65 -0.15 0.07
N ALA A 52 -8.62 -0.98 -0.98
CA ALA A 52 -9.77 -1.25 -1.85
C ALA A 52 -10.80 -2.20 -1.22
N ALA A 53 -10.40 -3.03 -0.23
CA ALA A 53 -11.28 -4.01 0.40
C ALA A 53 -12.46 -3.37 1.15
N SER A 54 -12.19 -2.28 1.88
CA SER A 54 -13.19 -1.52 2.63
C SER A 54 -12.75 -0.05 2.60
N PRO A 55 -13.03 0.67 1.50
CA PRO A 55 -12.51 2.02 1.29
C PRO A 55 -13.11 3.03 2.26
N ILE A 56 -12.25 3.79 2.94
CA ILE A 56 -12.62 4.91 3.82
C ILE A 56 -12.07 6.24 3.31
N ASN A 57 -11.35 6.21 2.19
CA ASN A 57 -10.78 7.38 1.53
C ASN A 57 -10.88 7.23 0.01
N LEU A 58 -10.67 8.33 -0.72
CA LEU A 58 -10.84 8.38 -2.17
C LEU A 58 -9.81 7.53 -2.91
N MET A 59 -8.58 7.41 -2.39
CA MET A 59 -7.58 6.54 -2.98
C MET A 59 -8.03 5.06 -2.91
N GLY A 60 -8.52 4.59 -1.76
CA GLY A 60 -9.10 3.26 -1.62
C GLY A 60 -10.32 3.06 -2.53
N ALA A 61 -11.23 4.03 -2.57
CA ALA A 61 -12.40 4.00 -3.44
C ALA A 61 -12.02 3.94 -4.93
N SER A 62 -11.03 4.72 -5.37
CA SER A 62 -10.55 4.68 -6.76
C SER A 62 -10.00 3.31 -7.16
N LYS A 63 -9.30 2.64 -6.23
CA LYS A 63 -8.80 1.29 -6.46
C LYS A 63 -9.92 0.24 -6.42
N ARG A 64 -10.95 0.44 -5.61
CA ARG A 64 -12.15 -0.39 -5.64
C ARG A 64 -12.88 -0.29 -6.99
N VAL A 65 -13.08 0.92 -7.49
CA VAL A 65 -13.66 1.15 -8.83
C VAL A 65 -12.79 0.49 -9.91
N MET A 66 -11.48 0.57 -9.81
CA MET A 66 -10.56 -0.14 -10.70
C MET A 66 -10.78 -1.66 -10.67
N GLU A 67 -10.95 -2.26 -9.49
CA GLU A 67 -11.25 -3.70 -9.36
C GLU A 67 -12.59 -4.08 -10.00
N MET A 68 -13.61 -3.25 -9.84
CA MET A 68 -14.92 -3.44 -10.50
C MET A 68 -14.80 -3.37 -12.03
N ILE A 69 -14.02 -2.41 -12.55
CA ILE A 69 -13.74 -2.32 -14.00
C ILE A 69 -13.02 -3.59 -14.49
N LEU A 70 -12.05 -4.10 -13.75
CA LEU A 70 -11.39 -5.38 -14.10
C LEU A 70 -12.35 -6.54 -14.10
N GLY A 71 -13.28 -6.59 -13.14
CA GLY A 71 -14.35 -7.59 -13.06
C GLY A 71 -15.26 -7.56 -14.30
N GLU A 72 -15.72 -6.38 -14.69
CA GLU A 72 -16.54 -6.19 -15.89
C GLU A 72 -15.81 -6.61 -17.16
N PHE A 73 -14.56 -6.15 -17.31
CA PHE A 73 -13.73 -6.54 -18.47
C PHE A 73 -13.35 -8.01 -18.50
N SER A 74 -13.54 -8.77 -17.43
CA SER A 74 -13.30 -10.21 -17.43
C SER A 74 -14.19 -10.96 -18.43
N ASN A 75 -15.32 -10.39 -18.83
CA ASN A 75 -16.18 -10.92 -19.90
C ASN A 75 -15.54 -10.82 -21.31
N HIS A 76 -14.44 -10.06 -21.44
CA HIS A 76 -13.80 -9.76 -22.73
C HIS A 76 -12.34 -10.15 -22.79
N ILE A 77 -11.64 -10.01 -21.68
CA ILE A 77 -10.19 -10.26 -21.56
C ILE A 77 -9.96 -11.04 -20.28
N ASN A 78 -9.01 -11.96 -20.27
CA ASN A 78 -8.61 -12.62 -19.03
C ASN A 78 -7.93 -11.59 -18.11
N THR A 79 -8.60 -11.20 -17.03
CA THR A 79 -8.11 -10.21 -16.05
C THR A 79 -7.65 -10.88 -14.76
N SER A 80 -6.67 -10.30 -14.11
CA SER A 80 -6.28 -10.66 -12.75
C SER A 80 -5.75 -9.44 -11.99
N SER A 81 -5.74 -9.53 -10.67
CA SER A 81 -5.26 -8.47 -9.79
C SER A 81 -4.58 -9.03 -8.54
N ALA A 82 -3.91 -8.18 -7.79
CA ALA A 82 -3.40 -8.51 -6.46
C ALA A 82 -3.50 -7.30 -5.54
N ARG A 83 -3.96 -7.52 -4.30
CA ARG A 83 -3.93 -6.51 -3.24
C ARG A 83 -2.65 -6.64 -2.46
N PHE A 84 -1.96 -5.53 -2.37
CA PHE A 84 -0.78 -5.39 -1.52
C PHE A 84 -1.12 -4.60 -0.27
N GLY A 85 -0.41 -4.90 0.83
CA GLY A 85 -0.22 -3.98 1.93
C GLY A 85 0.84 -2.94 1.58
N ASN A 86 1.58 -2.47 2.57
CA ASN A 86 2.64 -1.50 2.31
C ASN A 86 3.90 -2.20 1.77
N VAL A 87 4.38 -1.76 0.63
CA VAL A 87 5.68 -2.23 0.12
C VAL A 87 6.77 -1.41 0.82
N ALA A 88 7.57 -2.10 1.64
CA ALA A 88 8.63 -1.49 2.42
C ALA A 88 9.61 -0.72 1.53
N PHE A 89 9.98 0.48 1.97
CA PHE A 89 10.93 1.39 1.31
C PHE A 89 10.54 1.79 -0.14
N SER A 90 9.28 1.55 -0.54
CA SER A 90 8.80 2.04 -1.83
C SER A 90 8.85 3.56 -1.90
N ASN A 91 9.09 4.11 -3.10
CA ASN A 91 9.20 5.56 -3.29
C ASN A 91 8.00 6.32 -2.69
N GLY A 92 8.29 7.38 -1.94
CA GLY A 92 7.30 8.19 -1.23
C GLY A 92 6.65 7.52 -0.02
N SER A 93 7.07 6.31 0.39
CA SER A 93 6.63 5.70 1.64
C SER A 93 7.28 6.34 2.86
N LEU A 94 6.65 6.17 4.03
CA LEU A 94 7.22 6.67 5.31
C LEU A 94 8.61 6.07 5.58
N LEU A 95 8.80 4.77 5.31
CA LEU A 95 10.10 4.12 5.50
C LEU A 95 11.16 4.66 4.54
N HIS A 96 10.80 4.97 3.29
CA HIS A 96 11.69 5.66 2.38
C HIS A 96 12.04 7.07 2.89
N GLY A 97 11.04 7.77 3.43
CA GLY A 97 11.25 9.05 4.10
C GLY A 97 12.20 8.96 5.31
N MET A 98 12.11 7.90 6.12
CA MET A 98 13.05 7.65 7.23
C MET A 98 14.49 7.49 6.74
N VAL A 99 14.71 6.72 5.68
CA VAL A 99 16.04 6.53 5.08
C VAL A 99 16.60 7.88 4.59
N ASN A 100 15.80 8.66 3.87
CA ASN A 100 16.22 9.99 3.40
C ASN A 100 16.54 10.94 4.56
N ARG A 101 15.72 10.95 5.61
CA ARG A 101 15.96 11.74 6.82
C ARG A 101 17.25 11.32 7.53
N PHE A 102 17.53 10.01 7.57
CA PHE A 102 18.76 9.48 8.16
C PHE A 102 19.99 10.00 7.43
N TYR A 103 20.04 9.89 6.11
CA TYR A 103 21.17 10.39 5.32
C TYR A 103 21.33 11.93 5.40
N ASN A 104 20.23 12.64 5.51
CA ASN A 104 20.23 14.10 5.63
C ASN A 104 20.35 14.59 7.09
N LYS A 105 20.61 13.70 8.05
CA LYS A 105 20.71 14.02 9.48
C LYS A 105 19.51 14.83 9.98
N GLN A 106 18.29 14.37 9.65
CA GLN A 106 17.02 14.97 10.04
C GLN A 106 16.32 14.11 11.08
N PRO A 107 15.52 14.69 12.01
CA PRO A 107 14.74 13.92 12.97
C PRO A 107 13.77 12.95 12.29
N PHE A 108 13.49 11.81 12.92
CA PHE A 108 12.39 10.95 12.49
C PHE A 108 11.06 11.49 13.03
N VAL A 109 10.04 11.44 12.18
CA VAL A 109 8.68 11.85 12.51
C VAL A 109 7.76 10.75 12.03
N ALA A 110 6.95 10.18 12.93
CA ALA A 110 6.08 9.06 12.60
C ALA A 110 4.85 8.99 13.52
N PRO A 111 3.70 8.50 13.00
CA PRO A 111 2.57 8.15 13.85
C PRO A 111 2.91 6.96 14.75
N LYS A 112 2.45 6.99 16.01
CA LYS A 112 2.74 5.94 17.01
C LYS A 112 1.65 4.88 17.13
N ASP A 113 0.44 5.21 16.70
CA ASP A 113 -0.81 4.48 16.91
C ASP A 113 -1.23 3.62 15.70
N VAL A 114 -0.40 3.59 14.65
CA VAL A 114 -0.71 2.91 13.40
C VAL A 114 0.11 1.64 13.23
N MET A 115 -0.57 0.53 12.97
CA MET A 115 0.03 -0.77 12.66
C MET A 115 -0.06 -1.04 11.16
N ARG A 116 1.01 -1.58 10.57
CA ARG A 116 1.07 -1.88 9.13
C ARG A 116 1.73 -3.22 8.86
N TYR A 117 1.18 -3.88 7.85
CA TYR A 117 1.82 -5.04 7.24
C TYR A 117 2.73 -4.60 6.10
N PHE A 118 3.97 -5.04 6.14
CA PHE A 118 4.96 -4.71 5.13
C PHE A 118 5.34 -5.92 4.30
N LEU A 119 5.27 -5.74 2.98
CA LEU A 119 5.85 -6.63 1.99
C LEU A 119 7.21 -6.09 1.54
N THR A 120 8.15 -6.95 1.31
CA THR A 120 9.36 -6.58 0.58
C THR A 120 9.04 -6.35 -0.90
N SER A 121 9.89 -5.60 -1.61
CA SER A 121 9.74 -5.42 -3.07
C SER A 121 9.78 -6.76 -3.82
N THR A 122 10.58 -7.72 -3.33
CA THR A 122 10.66 -9.06 -3.91
C THR A 122 9.35 -9.84 -3.73
N GLU A 123 8.73 -9.79 -2.56
CA GLU A 123 7.43 -10.44 -2.32
C GLU A 123 6.32 -9.81 -3.17
N ALA A 124 6.29 -8.48 -3.26
CA ALA A 124 5.34 -7.77 -4.12
C ALA A 124 5.52 -8.15 -5.61
N ALA A 125 6.77 -8.25 -6.08
CA ALA A 125 7.06 -8.70 -7.44
C ALA A 125 6.63 -10.17 -7.66
N LYS A 126 6.95 -11.07 -6.74
CA LYS A 126 6.54 -12.49 -6.81
C LYS A 126 5.01 -12.61 -6.85
N LEU A 127 4.28 -11.88 -6.00
CA LEU A 127 2.81 -11.88 -5.99
C LEU A 127 2.24 -11.36 -7.31
N SER A 128 2.82 -10.31 -7.88
CA SER A 128 2.40 -9.76 -9.18
C SER A 128 2.60 -10.77 -10.32
N ILE A 129 3.78 -11.40 -10.37
CA ILE A 129 4.11 -12.42 -11.38
C ILE A 129 3.17 -13.62 -11.22
N LEU A 130 3.01 -14.12 -9.99
CA LEU A 130 2.14 -15.26 -9.71
C LEU A 130 0.69 -14.98 -10.13
N SER A 131 0.14 -13.82 -9.74
CA SER A 131 -1.22 -13.40 -10.10
C SER A 131 -1.40 -13.26 -11.61
N THR A 132 -0.36 -12.77 -12.31
CA THR A 132 -0.40 -12.61 -13.76
C THR A 132 -0.39 -13.97 -14.47
N PHE A 133 0.52 -14.87 -14.11
CA PHE A 133 0.71 -16.12 -14.88
C PHE A 133 -0.19 -17.26 -14.40
N SER A 134 -0.42 -17.38 -13.10
CA SER A 134 -1.21 -18.49 -12.52
C SER A 134 -2.66 -18.12 -12.22
N GLY A 135 -3.01 -16.84 -12.17
CA GLY A 135 -4.37 -16.37 -11.90
C GLY A 135 -5.31 -16.76 -13.02
N LYS A 136 -6.50 -17.22 -12.69
CA LYS A 136 -7.59 -17.40 -13.62
C LYS A 136 -8.29 -16.08 -13.87
N ASN A 137 -9.18 -16.08 -14.84
CA ASN A 137 -9.94 -14.90 -15.21
C ASN A 137 -10.84 -14.39 -14.05
N GLY A 138 -10.66 -13.12 -13.70
CA GLY A 138 -11.39 -12.48 -12.60
C GLY A 138 -10.84 -12.81 -11.21
N GLU A 139 -9.67 -13.43 -11.10
CA GLU A 139 -9.06 -13.71 -9.80
C GLU A 139 -8.25 -12.54 -9.27
N LEU A 140 -8.48 -12.19 -7.99
CA LEU A 140 -7.72 -11.23 -7.22
C LEU A 140 -7.00 -11.94 -6.08
N PHE A 141 -5.69 -11.82 -6.07
CA PHE A 141 -4.80 -12.50 -5.13
C PHE A 141 -4.52 -11.63 -3.91
N ILE A 142 -4.53 -12.26 -2.75
CA ILE A 142 -4.32 -11.62 -1.46
C ILE A 142 -3.34 -12.47 -0.67
N PRO A 143 -2.30 -11.91 -0.04
CA PRO A 143 -1.47 -12.64 0.90
C PRO A 143 -2.34 -13.20 2.03
N LYS A 144 -2.18 -14.50 2.36
CA LYS A 144 -2.81 -15.09 3.55
C LYS A 144 -1.96 -14.73 4.76
N ILE A 145 -2.43 -13.74 5.50
CA ILE A 145 -1.67 -13.17 6.59
C ILE A 145 -2.40 -13.49 7.90
N GLU A 146 -1.69 -14.02 8.86
CA GLU A 146 -2.06 -13.88 10.25
C GLU A 146 -1.63 -12.47 10.71
N LEU A 147 -2.42 -11.45 10.38
CA LEU A 147 -2.09 -10.03 10.50
C LEU A 147 -1.51 -9.68 11.87
N LYS A 148 -2.11 -10.16 12.94
CA LYS A 148 -1.71 -9.84 14.32
C LYS A 148 -0.27 -10.26 14.71
N LYS A 149 0.37 -11.17 13.94
CA LYS A 149 1.73 -11.63 14.24
C LYS A 149 2.82 -10.92 13.44
N ILE A 150 2.46 -10.21 12.38
CA ILE A 150 3.42 -9.69 11.38
C ILE A 150 3.30 -8.16 11.21
N GLU A 151 2.29 -7.55 11.80
CA GLU A 151 2.15 -6.09 11.79
C GLU A 151 3.24 -5.42 12.63
N LYS A 152 3.74 -4.31 12.13
CA LYS A 152 4.77 -3.50 12.76
C LYS A 152 4.30 -2.06 12.92
N SER A 153 4.58 -1.48 14.07
CA SER A 153 4.43 -0.05 14.27
C SER A 153 5.63 0.70 13.69
N PHE A 154 5.40 1.96 13.29
CA PHE A 154 6.50 2.80 12.81
C PHE A 154 7.56 3.06 13.89
N PRO A 155 7.22 3.29 15.18
CA PRO A 155 8.23 3.39 16.24
C PRO A 155 9.11 2.15 16.38
N GLU A 156 8.54 0.95 16.27
CA GLU A 156 9.32 -0.30 16.33
C GLU A 156 10.31 -0.39 15.18
N ILE A 157 9.87 -0.07 13.96
CA ILE A 157 10.73 -0.07 12.77
C ILE A 157 11.83 0.98 12.91
N ALA A 158 11.49 2.20 13.33
CA ALA A 158 12.45 3.29 13.55
C ALA A 158 13.51 2.90 14.58
N LYS A 159 13.10 2.31 15.70
CA LYS A 159 14.00 1.81 16.75
C LYS A 159 14.97 0.76 16.22
N ASN A 160 14.48 -0.22 15.48
CA ASN A 160 15.30 -1.29 14.91
C ASN A 160 16.27 -0.76 13.85
N PHE A 161 15.79 0.16 12.97
CA PHE A 161 16.62 0.80 11.97
C PHE A 161 17.75 1.62 12.60
N LEU A 162 17.45 2.43 13.61
CA LEU A 162 18.45 3.23 14.33
C LEU A 162 19.46 2.36 15.05
N LYS A 163 18.99 1.32 15.76
CA LYS A 163 19.88 0.36 16.43
C LYS A 163 20.85 -0.31 15.46
N TYR A 164 20.36 -0.74 14.29
CA TYR A 164 21.20 -1.33 13.23
C TYR A 164 22.29 -0.35 12.75
N ASN A 165 21.98 0.96 12.71
CA ASN A 165 22.91 2.00 12.31
C ASN A 165 23.73 2.61 13.45
N GLY A 166 23.72 2.00 14.64
CA GLY A 166 24.54 2.40 15.79
C GLY A 166 24.03 3.61 16.57
N TYR A 167 22.73 3.87 16.51
CA TYR A 167 22.07 4.94 17.26
C TYR A 167 20.98 4.39 18.19
N GLU A 168 20.77 5.10 19.31
CA GLU A 168 19.60 4.92 20.15
C GLU A 168 18.49 5.90 19.75
N MET A 169 17.25 5.45 19.81
CA MET A 169 16.10 6.33 19.60
C MET A 169 15.90 7.24 20.80
N HIS A 170 15.81 8.55 20.58
CA HIS A 170 15.49 9.55 21.58
C HIS A 170 14.16 10.22 21.24
N ILE A 171 13.15 10.01 22.10
CA ILE A 171 11.81 10.57 21.88
C ILE A 171 11.79 12.02 22.34
N CYS A 172 11.38 12.92 21.45
CA CYS A 172 11.17 14.33 21.69
C CYS A 172 9.69 14.64 21.86
N THR A 173 9.36 15.68 22.59
CA THR A 173 7.98 16.10 22.88
C THR A 173 7.35 16.90 21.74
N SER A 174 8.19 17.48 20.88
CA SER A 174 7.74 18.23 19.70
C SER A 174 8.70 18.06 18.51
N GLU A 175 8.23 18.44 17.34
CA GLU A 175 9.06 18.45 16.12
C GLU A 175 10.18 19.50 16.22
N ASP A 176 9.89 20.65 16.83
CA ASP A 176 10.88 21.73 17.04
C ASP A 176 11.99 21.31 18.00
N GLU A 177 11.64 20.64 19.09
CA GLU A 177 12.63 20.05 19.99
C GLU A 177 13.54 19.07 19.25
N ALA A 178 12.95 18.19 18.45
CA ALA A 178 13.71 17.20 17.68
C ALA A 178 14.67 17.88 16.67
N ARG A 179 14.25 18.96 16.02
CA ARG A 179 15.05 19.72 15.06
C ARG A 179 16.19 20.47 15.75
N ASN A 180 15.90 21.17 16.85
CA ASN A 180 16.86 22.00 17.55
C ASN A 180 17.96 21.20 18.24
N ASN A 181 17.67 19.97 18.66
CA ASN A 181 18.61 19.14 19.43
C ASN A 181 19.39 18.12 18.58
N ILE A 182 19.21 18.08 17.26
CA ILE A 182 19.75 17.01 16.41
C ILE A 182 21.28 16.89 16.53
N GLU A 183 22.03 17.96 16.43
CA GLU A 183 23.50 17.93 16.49
C GLU A 183 24.02 17.42 17.84
N ALA A 184 23.43 17.92 18.94
CA ALA A 184 23.80 17.52 20.28
C ALA A 184 23.51 16.06 20.58
N LEU A 185 22.38 15.57 20.08
CA LEU A 185 21.95 14.16 20.25
C LEU A 185 22.81 13.22 19.40
N LEU A 186 23.10 13.56 18.14
CA LEU A 186 23.95 12.75 17.28
C LEU A 186 25.37 12.54 17.84
N LYS A 187 25.95 13.56 18.47
CA LYS A 187 27.25 13.44 19.19
C LYS A 187 27.20 12.38 20.31
N LYS A 188 26.02 12.17 20.90
CA LYS A 188 25.77 11.16 21.95
C LYS A 188 25.29 9.82 21.41
N LYS A 189 25.34 9.60 20.10
CA LYS A 189 24.76 8.41 19.43
C LYS A 189 23.26 8.23 19.67
N LYS A 190 22.52 9.33 19.88
CA LYS A 190 21.07 9.36 20.01
C LYS A 190 20.45 10.03 18.78
N TRP A 191 19.34 9.48 18.30
CA TRP A 191 18.62 10.04 17.15
C TRP A 191 17.29 10.62 17.61
N PRO A 192 17.03 11.91 17.38
CA PRO A 192 15.77 12.52 17.77
C PRO A 192 14.61 11.99 16.95
N CYS A 193 13.54 11.62 17.64
CA CYS A 193 12.31 11.11 17.06
C CYS A 193 11.12 11.83 17.68
N TYR A 194 10.25 12.38 16.85
CA TYR A 194 8.93 12.88 17.26
C TYR A 194 7.86 11.89 16.84
N LEU A 195 7.14 11.37 17.84
CA LEU A 195 6.06 10.40 17.64
C LEU A 195 4.73 11.06 18.01
N PHE A 196 3.78 11.07 17.06
CA PHE A 196 2.48 11.72 17.21
C PHE A 196 1.34 10.72 17.00
N ASP A 197 0.14 11.04 17.48
CA ASP A 197 -1.07 10.29 17.12
C ASP A 197 -1.52 10.70 15.72
N THR A 198 -2.00 9.74 14.91
CA THR A 198 -2.39 10.06 13.54
C THR A 198 -3.48 11.13 13.48
N ASP A 199 -3.28 12.13 12.65
CA ASP A 199 -4.19 13.24 12.37
C ASP A 199 -4.81 13.15 10.96
N THR A 200 -4.55 12.04 10.27
CA THR A 200 -4.98 11.86 8.88
C THR A 200 -6.38 11.23 8.85
N ASP A 201 -7.37 12.04 8.50
CA ASP A 201 -8.72 11.56 8.22
C ASP A 201 -8.69 10.47 7.16
N GLY A 202 -9.44 9.38 7.39
CA GLY A 202 -9.49 8.25 6.46
C GLY A 202 -8.25 7.34 6.48
N GLU A 203 -7.39 7.42 7.47
CA GLU A 203 -6.35 6.42 7.71
C GLU A 203 -6.88 5.32 8.63
N LYS A 204 -6.78 4.05 8.17
CA LYS A 204 -7.16 2.89 9.00
C LYS A 204 -6.08 2.60 10.03
N LEU A 205 -6.48 2.28 11.25
CA LEU A 205 -5.57 1.84 12.30
C LEU A 205 -5.00 0.44 11.98
N GLU A 206 -5.83 -0.45 11.42
CA GLU A 206 -5.46 -1.80 11.00
C GLU A 206 -5.75 -2.02 9.50
N GLU A 207 -5.00 -2.89 8.86
CA GLU A 207 -5.19 -3.23 7.45
C GLU A 207 -6.25 -4.32 7.27
N ILE A 208 -7.14 -4.13 6.29
CA ILE A 208 -8.19 -5.08 5.90
C ILE A 208 -7.95 -5.47 4.47
N PHE A 209 -7.68 -6.75 4.21
CA PHE A 209 -7.42 -7.25 2.86
C PHE A 209 -8.65 -7.82 2.16
N ILE A 210 -9.66 -8.22 2.93
CA ILE A 210 -10.91 -8.80 2.44
C ILE A 210 -12.06 -8.01 3.05
N GLY A 211 -12.92 -7.45 2.22
CA GLY A 211 -14.13 -6.74 2.67
C GLY A 211 -15.19 -7.71 3.21
N ASN A 212 -16.12 -7.20 4.02
CA ASN A 212 -17.13 -8.02 4.70
C ASN A 212 -18.02 -8.82 3.73
N GLU A 213 -18.23 -8.31 2.52
CA GLU A 213 -19.08 -8.93 1.49
C GLU A 213 -18.29 -9.79 0.50
N GLU A 214 -16.97 -9.79 0.61
CA GLU A 214 -16.10 -10.55 -0.28
C GLU A 214 -15.92 -11.97 0.21
N LYS A 215 -16.06 -12.94 -0.71
CA LYS A 215 -15.90 -14.36 -0.39
C LYS A 215 -14.64 -14.91 -1.05
N THR A 216 -13.84 -15.59 -0.25
CA THR A 216 -12.66 -16.31 -0.77
C THR A 216 -13.11 -17.56 -1.52
N ILE A 217 -12.42 -17.85 -2.61
CA ILE A 217 -12.58 -19.09 -3.37
C ILE A 217 -11.45 -20.08 -3.02
N LYS A 218 -11.76 -21.37 -3.13
CA LYS A 218 -10.77 -22.44 -2.92
C LYS A 218 -9.66 -22.33 -3.96
N ASN A 219 -8.41 -22.37 -3.48
CA ASN A 219 -7.24 -22.29 -4.35
C ASN A 219 -6.16 -23.30 -3.91
N LYS A 220 -5.11 -23.45 -4.72
CA LYS A 220 -4.01 -24.40 -4.50
C LYS A 220 -2.80 -23.82 -3.73
N PHE A 221 -2.86 -22.56 -3.32
CA PHE A 221 -1.77 -21.87 -2.67
C PHE A 221 -2.02 -21.77 -1.17
N ASP A 222 -1.13 -22.31 -0.36
CA ASP A 222 -1.26 -22.29 1.11
C ASP A 222 -1.09 -20.89 1.70
N SER A 223 -0.26 -20.06 1.06
CA SER A 223 0.09 -18.72 1.52
C SER A 223 -0.75 -17.58 0.93
N LEU A 224 -1.76 -17.92 0.12
CA LEU A 224 -2.59 -16.94 -0.57
C LEU A 224 -4.09 -17.21 -0.36
N GLN A 225 -4.85 -16.14 -0.37
CA GLN A 225 -6.30 -16.15 -0.54
C GLN A 225 -6.65 -15.55 -1.90
N ILE A 226 -7.74 -15.99 -2.48
CA ILE A 226 -8.21 -15.49 -3.78
C ILE A 226 -9.68 -15.16 -3.65
N ILE A 227 -10.07 -14.01 -4.21
CA ILE A 227 -11.46 -13.60 -4.39
C ILE A 227 -11.78 -13.48 -5.88
N ASP A 228 -13.05 -13.73 -6.23
CA ASP A 228 -13.56 -13.54 -7.60
C ASP A 228 -14.12 -12.12 -7.72
N ILE A 229 -13.45 -11.27 -8.52
CA ILE A 229 -13.85 -9.88 -8.72
C ILE A 229 -15.00 -9.71 -9.72
N LYS A 230 -15.39 -10.74 -10.44
CA LYS A 230 -16.53 -10.69 -11.38
C LYS A 230 -17.86 -10.39 -10.68
N ASN A 231 -17.97 -10.76 -9.42
CA ASN A 231 -19.17 -10.55 -8.62
C ASN A 231 -19.18 -9.17 -7.89
N LEU A 232 -18.12 -8.37 -8.00
CA LEU A 232 -18.05 -7.07 -7.35
C LEU A 232 -18.96 -6.02 -7.99
N THR A 233 -19.43 -6.25 -9.20
CA THR A 233 -20.34 -5.33 -9.95
C THR A 233 -21.82 -5.54 -9.61
N ASN A 234 -22.15 -6.57 -8.84
CA ASN A 234 -23.52 -6.91 -8.45
C ASN A 234 -23.89 -6.43 -7.03
N LEU A 235 -23.15 -5.48 -6.51
CA LEU A 235 -23.39 -4.85 -5.19
C LEU A 235 -24.15 -3.54 -5.33
#